data_aa9f3b246f6523c39d1e1e5072059b83
#
_entry.id   aa9f3b246f6523c39d1e1e5072059b83
#
_cell.length_a   1.000
_cell.length_b   1.000
_cell.length_c   1.000
_cell.angle_alpha   90.00
_cell.angle_beta   90.00
_cell.angle_gamma   90.00
#
_symmetry.space_group_name_H-M   'P 1'
#
loop_
_entity.id
_entity.type
_entity.pdbx_description
1 polymer ?
#
loop_
_entity_poly.entity_id
_entity_poly.type
_entity_poly.pdbx_seq_one_letter_code
_entity_poly.pdbx_strand_id
1 'polypeptide(L)'
;MGFGPIVEGSSPSPPAINIEMNVSGVILAAGKGTRMKSNIPKVLHPVSGKKLVLYALEVIEDINTKYIVVGHEAEKVIEAVPDSLNVVIQEEQKGTGHAISILLDDKQFANDTSEYILVIPGDVPMINRDDIKNLIKKVIDSNSSIGFLSSKVSNPFGYGRVIQQEGQIKIVEEKDCTEDERLINEINSGIYCFEKKFLLEHINNLNTSNAQGEFYITDLIGIANNEKKDIVIVQVDEDSIRGINSMGQLNEVEDALLKQTIQQFMDEGVYFQDP
;
A
#
# COMPACT_ATOMS: atom_id res chain seq x y z
N MET A 1 -36.02 -46.47 19.12
CA MET A 1 -35.16 -45.43 19.65
C MET A 1 -34.63 -44.66 18.46
N GLY A 2 -35.24 -43.52 18.18
CA GLY A 2 -34.87 -42.71 17.02
C GLY A 2 -33.83 -41.66 17.44
N PHE A 3 -32.71 -41.63 16.78
CA PHE A 3 -31.78 -40.53 16.87
C PHE A 3 -32.23 -39.42 15.89
N GLY A 4 -32.64 -38.31 16.43
CA GLY A 4 -32.89 -37.10 15.61
C GLY A 4 -31.58 -36.48 15.12
N PRO A 5 -31.60 -35.74 14.00
CA PRO A 5 -30.41 -35.12 13.46
C PRO A 5 -29.91 -34.03 14.42
N ILE A 6 -28.60 -34.08 14.73
CA ILE A 6 -27.90 -33.01 15.41
C ILE A 6 -27.81 -31.86 14.42
N VAL A 7 -28.50 -30.74 14.67
CA VAL A 7 -28.33 -29.49 13.94
C VAL A 7 -27.04 -28.86 14.49
N GLU A 8 -25.97 -28.97 13.73
CA GLU A 8 -24.77 -28.18 13.99
C GLU A 8 -25.16 -26.70 13.86
N GLY A 9 -25.11 -26.00 14.97
CA GLY A 9 -25.28 -24.57 15.00
C GLY A 9 -24.15 -23.91 14.22
N SER A 10 -24.48 -23.25 13.12
CA SER A 10 -23.57 -22.31 12.44
C SER A 10 -23.13 -21.30 13.49
N SER A 11 -21.83 -21.29 13.79
CA SER A 11 -21.22 -20.19 14.53
C SER A 11 -21.53 -18.88 13.78
N PRO A 12 -22.01 -17.84 14.48
CA PRO A 12 -22.24 -16.56 13.82
C PRO A 12 -20.92 -16.08 13.21
N SER A 13 -20.95 -15.78 11.92
CA SER A 13 -19.87 -15.05 11.27
C SER A 13 -19.56 -13.83 12.12
N PRO A 14 -18.27 -13.47 12.34
CA PRO A 14 -17.93 -12.25 13.05
C PRO A 14 -18.69 -11.09 12.38
N PRO A 15 -19.24 -10.14 13.17
CA PRO A 15 -19.98 -9.03 12.61
C PRO A 15 -19.10 -8.37 11.56
N ALA A 16 -19.65 -8.19 10.36
CA ALA A 16 -19.03 -7.39 9.32
C ALA A 16 -18.70 -6.07 10.00
N ILE A 17 -17.40 -5.76 10.13
CA ILE A 17 -16.95 -4.46 10.62
C ILE A 17 -17.45 -3.50 9.56
N ASN A 18 -18.50 -2.76 9.90
CA ASN A 18 -19.02 -1.70 9.07
C ASN A 18 -17.93 -0.64 9.03
N ILE A 19 -17.08 -0.71 7.98
CA ILE A 19 -16.04 0.27 7.71
C ILE A 19 -16.73 1.48 7.04
N GLU A 20 -17.75 2.03 7.66
CA GLU A 20 -18.06 3.45 7.58
C GLU A 20 -16.99 4.22 8.33
N MET A 21 -15.75 3.81 8.12
CA MET A 21 -14.63 4.49 8.69
C MET A 21 -14.41 5.72 7.86
N ASN A 22 -14.24 6.81 8.53
CA ASN A 22 -13.89 8.11 8.01
C ASN A 22 -12.44 8.07 7.44
N VAL A 23 -12.24 7.22 6.42
CA VAL A 23 -10.97 6.93 5.77
C VAL A 23 -11.06 7.29 4.29
N SER A 24 -10.10 8.04 3.79
CA SER A 24 -9.90 8.23 2.36
C SER A 24 -8.75 7.35 1.85
N GLY A 25 -8.95 6.74 0.69
CA GLY A 25 -7.93 5.93 0.01
C GLY A 25 -7.16 6.75 -1.01
N VAL A 26 -5.85 6.66 -1.01
CA VAL A 26 -4.95 7.36 -1.92
C VAL A 26 -4.04 6.37 -2.63
N ILE A 27 -4.11 6.34 -3.96
CA ILE A 27 -3.23 5.52 -4.78
C ILE A 27 -2.11 6.39 -5.34
N LEU A 28 -0.85 6.00 -5.09
CA LEU A 28 0.31 6.66 -5.65
C LEU A 28 0.68 6.02 -7.00
N ALA A 29 0.48 6.76 -8.09
CA ALA A 29 0.68 6.30 -9.46
C ALA A 29 1.49 7.29 -10.32
N ALA A 30 2.24 8.22 -9.69
CA ALA A 30 2.95 9.30 -10.37
C ALA A 30 4.37 8.94 -10.85
N GLY A 31 4.91 7.81 -10.42
CA GLY A 31 6.30 7.43 -10.65
C GLY A 31 6.64 7.11 -12.10
N LYS A 32 7.85 7.48 -12.55
CA LYS A 32 8.34 7.24 -13.93
C LYS A 32 8.57 5.77 -14.28
N GLY A 33 8.77 4.90 -13.29
CA GLY A 33 8.99 3.47 -13.52
C GLY A 33 10.19 3.12 -14.40
N THR A 34 11.27 3.90 -14.34
CA THR A 34 12.43 3.79 -15.25
C THR A 34 13.08 2.42 -15.28
N ARG A 35 12.99 1.66 -14.19
CA ARG A 35 13.51 0.28 -14.08
C ARG A 35 12.76 -0.72 -14.97
N MET A 36 11.53 -0.42 -15.37
CA MET A 36 10.74 -1.26 -16.30
C MET A 36 11.29 -1.24 -17.73
N LYS A 37 12.08 -0.22 -18.10
CA LYS A 37 12.61 -0.02 -19.46
C LYS A 37 11.51 -0.14 -20.54
N SER A 38 10.35 0.42 -20.27
CA SER A 38 9.14 0.35 -21.10
C SER A 38 8.62 1.75 -21.42
N ASN A 39 7.91 1.88 -22.53
CA ASN A 39 7.17 3.10 -22.91
C ASN A 39 5.76 3.16 -22.30
N ILE A 40 5.39 2.16 -21.50
CA ILE A 40 4.12 2.11 -20.78
C ILE A 40 4.39 2.54 -19.32
N PRO A 41 3.60 3.46 -18.74
CA PRO A 41 3.68 3.77 -17.32
C PRO A 41 3.65 2.50 -16.47
N LYS A 42 4.49 2.41 -15.45
CA LYS A 42 4.63 1.21 -14.63
C LYS A 42 3.29 0.63 -14.17
N VAL A 43 2.42 1.49 -13.66
CA VAL A 43 1.11 1.11 -13.11
C VAL A 43 0.09 0.65 -14.17
N LEU A 44 0.39 0.80 -15.44
CA LEU A 44 -0.45 0.36 -16.56
C LEU A 44 0.00 -0.98 -17.18
N HIS A 45 1.12 -1.55 -16.72
CA HIS A 45 1.51 -2.88 -17.17
C HIS A 45 0.46 -3.91 -16.77
N PRO A 46 0.04 -4.77 -17.69
CA PRO A 46 -0.90 -5.84 -17.37
C PRO A 46 -0.19 -6.97 -16.60
N VAL A 47 -0.87 -7.50 -15.61
CA VAL A 47 -0.55 -8.75 -14.91
C VAL A 47 -1.81 -9.59 -14.93
N SER A 48 -1.75 -10.82 -15.42
CA SER A 48 -2.92 -11.69 -15.60
C SER A 48 -4.09 -10.97 -16.31
N GLY A 49 -3.77 -10.15 -17.32
CA GLY A 49 -4.74 -9.43 -18.15
C GLY A 49 -5.32 -8.15 -17.55
N LYS A 50 -4.96 -7.76 -16.32
CA LYS A 50 -5.47 -6.58 -15.62
C LYS A 50 -4.32 -5.61 -15.29
N LYS A 51 -4.53 -4.30 -15.50
CA LYS A 51 -3.51 -3.27 -15.21
C LYS A 51 -3.21 -3.19 -13.71
N LEU A 52 -1.95 -2.98 -13.33
CA LEU A 52 -1.50 -2.96 -11.93
C LEU A 52 -2.32 -2.01 -11.06
N VAL A 53 -2.58 -0.79 -11.52
CA VAL A 53 -3.35 0.21 -10.76
C VAL A 53 -4.75 -0.27 -10.39
N LEU A 54 -5.36 -1.16 -11.20
CA LEU A 54 -6.70 -1.67 -10.95
C LEU A 54 -6.73 -2.67 -9.79
N TYR A 55 -5.63 -3.36 -9.50
CA TYR A 55 -5.51 -4.19 -8.29
C TYR A 55 -5.53 -3.33 -7.03
N ALA A 56 -4.77 -2.23 -7.01
CA ALA A 56 -4.79 -1.29 -5.89
C ALA A 56 -6.17 -0.66 -5.67
N LEU A 57 -6.92 -0.38 -6.76
CA LEU A 57 -8.30 0.13 -6.68
C LEU A 57 -9.28 -0.88 -6.09
N GLU A 58 -9.15 -2.17 -6.46
CA GLU A 58 -10.02 -3.21 -5.90
C GLU A 58 -9.86 -3.38 -4.40
N VAL A 59 -8.63 -3.30 -3.91
CA VAL A 59 -8.36 -3.45 -2.48
C VAL A 59 -9.06 -2.39 -1.63
N ILE A 60 -9.26 -1.21 -2.18
CA ILE A 60 -9.93 -0.07 -1.52
C ILE A 60 -11.35 0.17 -2.03
N GLU A 61 -11.98 -0.80 -2.70
CA GLU A 61 -13.32 -0.58 -3.28
C GLU A 61 -14.37 -0.17 -2.25
N ASP A 62 -14.27 -0.67 -1.01
CA ASP A 62 -15.18 -0.36 0.10
C ASP A 62 -14.96 1.05 0.69
N ILE A 63 -13.89 1.75 0.33
CA ILE A 63 -13.63 3.12 0.76
C ILE A 63 -14.42 4.08 -0.12
N ASN A 64 -15.21 4.96 0.48
CA ASN A 64 -16.09 5.87 -0.27
C ASN A 64 -15.31 6.94 -1.03
N THR A 65 -14.37 7.62 -0.37
CA THR A 65 -13.59 8.69 -0.99
C THR A 65 -12.23 8.17 -1.43
N LYS A 66 -11.96 8.25 -2.73
CA LYS A 66 -10.73 7.74 -3.32
C LYS A 66 -10.04 8.80 -4.16
N TYR A 67 -8.72 8.87 -4.01
CA TYR A 67 -7.83 9.73 -4.78
C TYR A 67 -6.80 8.88 -5.52
N ILE A 68 -6.38 9.37 -6.67
CA ILE A 68 -5.20 8.85 -7.35
C ILE A 68 -4.25 10.00 -7.68
N VAL A 69 -3.01 9.87 -7.24
CA VAL A 69 -1.95 10.84 -7.58
C VAL A 69 -1.23 10.30 -8.80
N VAL A 70 -1.36 11.00 -9.92
CA VAL A 70 -0.75 10.67 -11.21
C VAL A 70 0.33 11.70 -11.56
N GLY A 71 1.22 11.37 -12.48
CA GLY A 71 2.31 12.29 -12.84
C GLY A 71 2.88 11.98 -14.21
N HIS A 72 3.90 11.14 -14.30
CA HIS A 72 4.46 10.76 -15.59
C HIS A 72 3.40 10.09 -16.48
N GLU A 73 3.17 10.68 -17.68
CA GLU A 73 2.13 10.23 -18.63
C GLU A 73 0.73 10.14 -17.98
N ALA A 74 0.39 11.14 -17.18
CA ALA A 74 -0.86 11.20 -16.40
C ALA A 74 -2.11 10.88 -17.23
N GLU A 75 -2.21 11.41 -18.45
CA GLU A 75 -3.36 11.19 -19.34
C GLU A 75 -3.63 9.70 -19.58
N LYS A 76 -2.58 8.89 -19.82
CA LYS A 76 -2.73 7.44 -20.04
C LYS A 76 -3.23 6.71 -18.79
N VAL A 77 -2.81 7.18 -17.60
CA VAL A 77 -3.26 6.59 -16.32
C VAL A 77 -4.70 6.98 -16.06
N ILE A 78 -5.09 8.23 -16.30
CA ILE A 78 -6.46 8.74 -16.14
C ILE A 78 -7.44 7.97 -17.04
N GLU A 79 -7.10 7.75 -18.32
CA GLU A 79 -7.91 6.96 -19.26
C GLU A 79 -8.09 5.49 -18.83
N ALA A 80 -7.24 5.00 -17.94
CA ALA A 80 -7.22 3.59 -17.54
C ALA A 80 -7.96 3.30 -16.23
N VAL A 81 -8.38 4.33 -15.51
CA VAL A 81 -9.04 4.23 -14.20
C VAL A 81 -10.49 4.75 -14.29
N PRO A 82 -11.38 4.39 -13.35
CA PRO A 82 -12.75 4.88 -13.33
C PRO A 82 -12.85 6.40 -13.19
N ASP A 83 -13.79 7.03 -13.91
CA ASP A 83 -14.08 8.47 -13.86
C ASP A 83 -14.52 8.96 -12.45
N SER A 84 -14.93 8.05 -11.59
CA SER A 84 -15.37 8.35 -10.23
C SER A 84 -14.23 8.66 -9.25
N LEU A 85 -12.97 8.52 -9.67
CA LEU A 85 -11.81 8.85 -8.85
C LEU A 85 -11.50 10.35 -8.87
N ASN A 86 -11.12 10.85 -7.71
CA ASN A 86 -10.54 12.19 -7.62
C ASN A 86 -9.07 12.13 -8.08
N VAL A 87 -8.78 12.76 -9.21
CA VAL A 87 -7.44 12.74 -9.81
C VAL A 87 -6.66 13.97 -9.37
N VAL A 88 -5.44 13.75 -8.86
CA VAL A 88 -4.49 14.79 -8.47
C VAL A 88 -3.21 14.64 -9.30
N ILE A 89 -2.73 15.74 -9.89
CA ILE A 89 -1.57 15.70 -10.77
C ILE A 89 -0.32 16.18 -10.03
N GLN A 90 0.67 15.30 -9.94
CA GLN A 90 2.00 15.63 -9.49
C GLN A 90 2.87 15.96 -10.72
N GLU A 91 3.01 17.23 -11.05
CA GLU A 91 3.77 17.66 -12.25
C GLU A 91 5.25 17.31 -12.15
N GLU A 92 5.88 17.53 -10.98
CA GLU A 92 7.26 17.19 -10.70
C GLU A 92 7.34 16.02 -9.72
N GLN A 93 7.95 14.90 -10.13
CA GLN A 93 8.10 13.72 -9.31
C GLN A 93 9.26 13.89 -8.32
N LYS A 94 8.99 14.58 -7.18
CA LYS A 94 9.97 14.87 -6.12
C LYS A 94 9.85 13.91 -4.92
N GLY A 95 9.31 12.71 -5.13
CA GLY A 95 9.18 11.69 -4.10
C GLY A 95 7.74 11.48 -3.60
N THR A 96 7.59 10.48 -2.73
CA THR A 96 6.29 10.05 -2.18
C THR A 96 5.68 11.05 -1.20
N GLY A 97 6.52 11.70 -0.39
CA GLY A 97 6.08 12.79 0.49
C GLY A 97 5.54 13.98 -0.30
N HIS A 98 6.20 14.34 -1.40
CA HIS A 98 5.72 15.40 -2.29
C HIS A 98 4.37 15.04 -2.94
N ALA A 99 4.16 13.78 -3.33
CA ALA A 99 2.87 13.33 -3.87
C ALA A 99 1.73 13.56 -2.87
N ILE A 100 1.97 13.26 -1.60
CA ILE A 100 0.99 13.51 -0.53
C ILE A 100 0.83 15.00 -0.26
N SER A 101 1.89 15.81 -0.25
CA SER A 101 1.78 17.27 -0.10
C SER A 101 0.87 17.88 -1.18
N ILE A 102 1.08 17.51 -2.46
CA ILE A 102 0.22 17.97 -3.57
C ILE A 102 -1.24 17.56 -3.37
N LEU A 103 -1.50 16.33 -2.88
CA LEU A 103 -2.86 15.90 -2.56
C LEU A 103 -3.50 16.77 -1.48
N LEU A 104 -2.79 17.04 -0.38
CA LEU A 104 -3.31 17.82 0.74
C LEU A 104 -3.62 19.27 0.35
N ASP A 105 -2.89 19.82 -0.62
CA ASP A 105 -3.07 21.16 -1.16
C ASP A 105 -4.17 21.22 -2.26
N ASP A 106 -4.67 20.07 -2.72
CA ASP A 106 -5.66 20.02 -3.80
C ASP A 106 -7.06 20.48 -3.31
N LYS A 107 -7.75 21.23 -4.16
CA LYS A 107 -9.07 21.78 -3.84
C LYS A 107 -10.14 20.70 -3.62
N GLN A 108 -10.02 19.56 -4.27
CA GLN A 108 -10.95 18.43 -4.07
C GLN A 108 -10.75 17.85 -2.68
N PHE A 109 -9.49 17.73 -2.24
CA PHE A 109 -9.12 17.23 -0.92
C PHE A 109 -9.51 18.22 0.21
N ALA A 110 -9.58 19.51 -0.06
CA ALA A 110 -9.97 20.52 0.92
C ALA A 110 -11.37 20.26 1.54
N ASN A 111 -12.26 19.57 0.82
CA ASN A 111 -13.60 19.21 1.29
C ASN A 111 -13.67 17.77 1.85
N ASP A 112 -12.55 17.06 1.90
CA ASP A 112 -12.48 15.73 2.45
C ASP A 112 -12.66 15.76 3.97
N THR A 113 -13.63 15.00 4.48
CA THR A 113 -13.99 14.96 5.90
C THR A 113 -13.42 13.75 6.63
N SER A 114 -12.59 12.93 5.95
CA SER A 114 -11.97 11.76 6.56
C SER A 114 -11.05 12.15 7.72
N GLU A 115 -10.94 11.28 8.69
CA GLU A 115 -10.00 11.44 9.82
C GLU A 115 -8.68 10.68 9.55
N TYR A 116 -8.73 9.68 8.68
CA TYR A 116 -7.59 8.87 8.32
C TYR A 116 -7.37 8.83 6.81
N ILE A 117 -6.13 8.67 6.42
CA ILE A 117 -5.71 8.56 5.01
C ILE A 117 -4.93 7.28 4.83
N LEU A 118 -5.47 6.38 4.02
CA LEU A 118 -4.80 5.17 3.58
C LEU A 118 -4.03 5.46 2.29
N VAL A 119 -2.73 5.24 2.28
CA VAL A 119 -1.85 5.42 1.13
C VAL A 119 -1.40 4.06 0.62
N ILE A 120 -1.61 3.79 -0.67
CA ILE A 120 -1.24 2.53 -1.32
C ILE A 120 -0.46 2.83 -2.61
N PRO A 121 0.70 2.18 -2.85
CA PRO A 121 1.36 2.21 -4.14
C PRO A 121 0.52 1.52 -5.22
N GLY A 122 0.45 2.09 -6.42
CA GLY A 122 -0.32 1.53 -7.54
C GLY A 122 0.32 0.32 -8.23
N ASP A 123 1.38 -0.24 -7.68
CA ASP A 123 2.19 -1.32 -8.25
C ASP A 123 2.34 -2.54 -7.36
N VAL A 124 1.45 -2.72 -6.37
CA VAL A 124 1.42 -3.86 -5.45
C VAL A 124 0.14 -4.68 -5.71
N PRO A 125 0.14 -5.59 -6.69
CA PRO A 125 -1.09 -6.26 -7.14
C PRO A 125 -1.57 -7.40 -6.24
N MET A 126 -0.72 -7.89 -5.34
CA MET A 126 -1.05 -9.04 -4.48
C MET A 126 -1.48 -8.63 -3.06
N ILE A 127 -1.64 -7.33 -2.81
CA ILE A 127 -2.07 -6.86 -1.50
C ILE A 127 -3.44 -7.44 -1.12
N ASN A 128 -3.56 -7.92 0.11
CA ASN A 128 -4.79 -8.49 0.60
C ASN A 128 -5.68 -7.41 1.24
N ARG A 129 -6.97 -7.45 0.93
CA ARG A 129 -7.97 -6.54 1.51
C ARG A 129 -8.06 -6.67 3.03
N ASP A 130 -7.93 -7.86 3.56
CA ASP A 130 -8.00 -8.09 5.01
C ASP A 130 -6.79 -7.50 5.73
N ASP A 131 -5.61 -7.48 5.11
CA ASP A 131 -4.42 -6.82 5.64
C ASP A 131 -4.62 -5.30 5.74
N ILE A 132 -5.24 -4.70 4.72
CA ILE A 132 -5.61 -3.27 4.74
C ILE A 132 -6.63 -2.98 5.84
N LYS A 133 -7.69 -3.78 5.96
CA LYS A 133 -8.71 -3.65 7.01
C LYS A 133 -8.09 -3.76 8.41
N ASN A 134 -7.19 -4.72 8.60
CA ASN A 134 -6.47 -4.92 9.86
C ASN A 134 -5.56 -3.73 10.20
N LEU A 135 -4.84 -3.18 9.21
CA LEU A 135 -4.02 -1.97 9.38
C LEU A 135 -4.87 -0.80 9.86
N ILE A 136 -5.93 -0.47 9.12
CA ILE A 136 -6.84 0.64 9.44
C ILE A 136 -7.41 0.45 10.85
N LYS A 137 -7.94 -0.75 11.13
CA LYS A 137 -8.53 -1.07 12.44
C LYS A 137 -7.53 -0.87 13.57
N LYS A 138 -6.30 -1.37 13.44
CA LYS A 138 -5.28 -1.24 14.48
C LYS A 138 -4.89 0.21 14.73
N VAL A 139 -4.76 1.03 13.66
CA VAL A 139 -4.44 2.45 13.79
C VAL A 139 -5.55 3.19 14.56
N ILE A 140 -6.79 2.93 14.21
CA ILE A 140 -7.95 3.58 14.86
C ILE A 140 -8.09 3.11 16.31
N ASP A 141 -8.08 1.81 16.57
CA ASP A 141 -8.27 1.24 17.91
C ASP A 141 -7.18 1.69 18.89
N SER A 142 -5.94 1.92 18.42
CA SER A 142 -4.83 2.41 19.23
C SER A 142 -4.68 3.93 19.23
N ASN A 143 -5.51 4.66 18.45
CA ASN A 143 -5.38 6.11 18.25
C ASN A 143 -3.98 6.54 17.83
N SER A 144 -3.35 5.72 16.97
CA SER A 144 -1.99 5.96 16.50
C SER A 144 -1.96 6.96 15.35
N SER A 145 -0.92 7.79 15.29
CA SER A 145 -0.78 8.78 14.22
C SER A 145 -0.35 8.16 12.90
N ILE A 146 0.34 7.01 12.95
CA ILE A 146 0.82 6.29 11.76
C ILE A 146 0.67 4.79 11.97
N GLY A 147 0.23 4.08 10.94
CA GLY A 147 0.40 2.66 10.82
C GLY A 147 0.94 2.31 9.44
N PHE A 148 1.68 1.22 9.34
CA PHE A 148 2.16 0.72 8.04
C PHE A 148 2.30 -0.79 8.01
N LEU A 149 2.30 -1.35 6.79
CA LEU A 149 2.54 -2.76 6.57
C LEU A 149 4.05 -3.01 6.42
N SER A 150 4.56 -4.02 7.11
CA SER A 150 5.90 -4.56 6.92
C SER A 150 5.86 -6.05 6.58
N SER A 151 6.95 -6.57 6.04
CA SER A 151 7.14 -8.00 5.88
C SER A 151 8.60 -8.39 6.06
N LYS A 152 8.84 -9.62 6.48
CA LYS A 152 10.15 -10.23 6.44
C LYS A 152 10.30 -11.01 5.15
N VAL A 153 11.21 -10.54 4.30
CA VAL A 153 11.40 -11.07 2.96
C VAL A 153 12.72 -11.82 2.83
N SER A 154 12.77 -12.74 1.87
CA SER A 154 13.99 -13.48 1.54
C SER A 154 15.02 -12.60 0.83
N ASN A 155 14.59 -11.65 0.01
CA ASN A 155 15.44 -10.68 -0.69
C ASN A 155 14.93 -9.26 -0.48
N PRO A 156 15.54 -8.50 0.46
CA PRO A 156 15.11 -7.13 0.78
C PRO A 156 15.58 -6.07 -0.22
N PHE A 157 16.34 -6.43 -1.26
CA PHE A 157 16.90 -5.48 -2.21
C PHE A 157 15.85 -4.60 -2.88
N GLY A 158 16.07 -3.29 -2.84
CA GLY A 158 15.22 -2.28 -3.47
C GLY A 158 14.07 -1.77 -2.61
N TYR A 159 13.92 -2.26 -1.37
CA TYR A 159 12.93 -1.79 -0.41
C TYR A 159 13.55 -0.94 0.71
N GLY A 160 12.77 -0.13 1.37
CA GLY A 160 13.15 0.50 2.64
C GLY A 160 13.24 -0.55 3.76
N ARG A 161 14.22 -0.42 4.63
CA ARG A 161 14.43 -1.31 5.79
C ARG A 161 13.72 -0.78 7.02
N VAL A 162 13.00 -1.65 7.71
CA VAL A 162 12.36 -1.33 8.99
C VAL A 162 13.30 -1.72 10.12
N ILE A 163 13.71 -0.74 10.91
CA ILE A 163 14.63 -0.89 12.05
C ILE A 163 13.87 -0.54 13.31
N GLN A 164 13.85 -1.46 14.26
CA GLN A 164 13.23 -1.26 15.56
C GLN A 164 14.31 -1.37 16.64
N GLN A 165 14.65 -0.24 17.27
CA GLN A 165 15.66 -0.18 18.31
C GLN A 165 15.22 0.76 19.43
N GLU A 166 15.41 0.32 20.69
CA GLU A 166 15.13 1.13 21.89
C GLU A 166 13.74 1.76 21.95
N GLY A 167 12.73 1.06 21.38
CA GLY A 167 11.36 1.55 21.30
C GLY A 167 11.10 2.58 20.22
N GLN A 168 12.09 2.87 19.37
CA GLN A 168 11.95 3.71 18.20
C GLN A 168 11.89 2.88 16.91
N ILE A 169 11.16 3.37 15.92
CA ILE A 169 11.05 2.79 14.60
C ILE A 169 11.73 3.73 13.60
N LYS A 170 12.58 3.17 12.75
CA LYS A 170 13.19 3.90 11.64
C LYS A 170 12.96 3.15 10.34
N ILE A 171 12.67 3.87 9.26
CA ILE A 171 12.68 3.31 7.91
C ILE A 171 13.85 3.96 7.16
N VAL A 172 14.73 3.13 6.60
CA VAL A 172 15.88 3.58 5.81
C VAL A 172 15.70 3.08 4.39
N GLU A 173 15.59 4.01 3.45
CA GLU A 173 15.44 3.68 2.03
C GLU A 173 16.69 2.96 1.50
N GLU A 174 16.52 2.06 0.52
CA GLU A 174 17.60 1.20 -0.03
C GLU A 174 18.90 1.99 -0.34
N LYS A 175 18.77 3.19 -0.93
CA LYS A 175 19.93 3.98 -1.35
C LYS A 175 20.64 4.68 -0.20
N ASP A 176 19.98 4.85 0.93
CA ASP A 176 20.49 5.46 2.15
C ASP A 176 21.00 4.42 3.16
N CYS A 177 20.78 3.12 2.90
CA CYS A 177 21.23 2.05 3.78
C CYS A 177 22.76 1.92 3.83
N THR A 178 23.29 1.79 5.03
CA THR A 178 24.63 1.24 5.28
C THR A 178 24.72 -0.23 4.88
N GLU A 179 25.93 -0.82 4.87
CA GLU A 179 26.13 -2.24 4.57
C GLU A 179 25.40 -3.14 5.57
N ASP A 180 25.43 -2.80 6.87
CA ASP A 180 24.75 -3.56 7.92
C ASP A 180 23.22 -3.43 7.80
N GLU A 181 22.70 -2.23 7.52
CA GLU A 181 21.26 -2.01 7.34
C GLU A 181 20.72 -2.78 6.14
N ARG A 182 21.50 -2.98 5.07
CA ARG A 182 21.11 -3.80 3.93
C ARG A 182 20.87 -5.28 4.26
N LEU A 183 21.46 -5.78 5.33
CA LEU A 183 21.27 -7.17 5.78
C LEU A 183 19.94 -7.37 6.51
N ILE A 184 19.26 -6.30 6.89
CA ILE A 184 17.94 -6.36 7.54
C ILE A 184 16.92 -6.85 6.53
N ASN A 185 16.16 -7.88 6.88
CA ASN A 185 15.17 -8.49 6.03
C ASN A 185 13.73 -8.02 6.28
N GLU A 186 13.48 -7.22 7.32
CA GLU A 186 12.18 -6.58 7.49
C GLU A 186 12.11 -5.32 6.64
N ILE A 187 11.13 -5.27 5.74
CA ILE A 187 10.97 -4.22 4.75
C ILE A 187 9.69 -3.43 4.95
N ASN A 188 9.72 -2.19 4.48
CA ASN A 188 8.58 -1.31 4.35
C ASN A 188 7.84 -1.59 3.04
N SER A 189 6.53 -1.81 3.12
CA SER A 189 5.69 -2.04 1.93
C SER A 189 5.37 -0.80 1.11
N GLY A 190 5.52 0.40 1.70
CA GLY A 190 5.01 1.65 1.14
C GLY A 190 3.50 1.86 1.36
N ILE A 191 2.84 0.98 2.12
CA ILE A 191 1.41 1.08 2.44
C ILE A 191 1.28 1.62 3.85
N TYR A 192 0.54 2.73 3.98
CA TYR A 192 0.40 3.48 5.23
C TYR A 192 -1.05 3.82 5.52
N CYS A 193 -1.38 3.90 6.79
CA CYS A 193 -2.58 4.57 7.30
C CYS A 193 -2.14 5.69 8.24
N PHE A 194 -2.47 6.92 7.90
CA PHE A 194 -2.12 8.11 8.68
C PHE A 194 -3.35 8.72 9.31
N GLU A 195 -3.22 9.22 10.53
CA GLU A 195 -4.11 10.25 11.04
C GLU A 195 -3.99 11.50 10.16
N LYS A 196 -5.09 11.97 9.56
CA LYS A 196 -5.08 13.13 8.64
C LYS A 196 -4.50 14.37 9.29
N LYS A 197 -4.83 14.60 10.56
CA LYS A 197 -4.31 15.75 11.33
C LYS A 197 -2.78 15.72 11.40
N PHE A 198 -2.20 14.56 11.70
CA PHE A 198 -0.75 14.38 11.73
C PHE A 198 -0.10 14.69 10.38
N LEU A 199 -0.69 14.23 9.26
CA LEU A 199 -0.18 14.56 7.92
C LEU A 199 -0.22 16.07 7.65
N LEU A 200 -1.33 16.73 7.92
CA LEU A 200 -1.48 18.17 7.70
C LEU A 200 -0.48 19.00 8.51
N GLU A 201 -0.16 18.58 9.73
CA GLU A 201 0.79 19.26 10.60
C GLU A 201 2.25 19.06 10.17
N HIS A 202 2.59 17.93 9.55
CA HIS A 202 4.00 17.53 9.39
C HIS A 202 4.48 17.33 7.95
N ILE A 203 3.60 17.20 6.96
CA ILE A 203 4.01 16.92 5.58
C ILE A 203 4.98 17.97 5.03
N ASN A 204 4.81 19.22 5.40
CA ASN A 204 5.66 20.33 4.98
C ASN A 204 7.01 20.40 5.74
N ASN A 205 7.21 19.56 6.75
CA ASN A 205 8.48 19.45 7.49
C ASN A 205 9.46 18.45 6.85
N LEU A 206 9.00 17.74 5.83
CA LEU A 206 9.88 16.84 5.06
C LEU A 206 10.97 17.63 4.33
N ASN A 207 12.12 17.00 4.17
CA ASN A 207 13.24 17.61 3.45
C ASN A 207 13.82 16.62 2.42
N THR A 208 14.78 17.08 1.64
CA THR A 208 15.42 16.29 0.57
C THR A 208 16.87 15.91 0.89
N SER A 209 17.23 15.91 2.18
CA SER A 209 18.60 15.61 2.64
C SER A 209 18.84 14.07 2.66
N ASN A 210 18.69 13.42 1.50
CA ASN A 210 18.85 11.99 1.31
C ASN A 210 19.51 11.69 -0.04
N ALA A 211 19.88 10.45 -0.29
CA ALA A 211 20.61 10.03 -1.48
C ALA A 211 19.88 10.27 -2.81
N GLN A 212 18.57 10.42 -2.79
CA GLN A 212 17.76 10.66 -4.00
C GLN A 212 17.41 12.14 -4.20
N GLY A 213 17.57 12.99 -3.17
CA GLY A 213 17.11 14.37 -3.20
C GLY A 213 15.59 14.48 -3.29
N GLU A 214 14.85 13.52 -2.72
CA GLU A 214 13.40 13.41 -2.78
C GLU A 214 12.78 13.62 -1.39
N PHE A 215 11.52 14.05 -1.35
CA PHE A 215 10.73 14.07 -0.11
C PHE A 215 10.21 12.66 0.17
N TYR A 216 10.77 12.00 1.17
CA TYR A 216 10.35 10.66 1.55
C TYR A 216 9.18 10.71 2.54
N ILE A 217 8.10 10.00 2.25
CA ILE A 217 6.99 9.82 3.20
C ILE A 217 7.45 9.07 4.46
N THR A 218 8.47 8.24 4.33
CA THR A 218 9.08 7.46 5.42
C THR A 218 9.71 8.34 6.50
N ASP A 219 10.09 9.58 6.19
CA ASP A 219 10.65 10.52 7.17
C ASP A 219 9.61 10.95 8.23
N LEU A 220 8.30 10.81 7.93
CA LEU A 220 7.24 11.04 8.91
C LEU A 220 7.34 10.11 10.12
N ILE A 221 7.90 8.92 9.95
CA ILE A 221 8.17 7.99 11.06
C ILE A 221 9.14 8.60 12.08
N GLY A 222 10.21 9.25 11.59
CA GLY A 222 11.16 9.97 12.45
C GLY A 222 10.51 11.15 13.20
N ILE A 223 9.62 11.88 12.54
CA ILE A 223 8.86 12.98 13.16
C ILE A 223 7.95 12.43 14.25
N ALA A 224 7.21 11.35 13.98
CA ALA A 224 6.33 10.71 14.95
C ALA A 224 7.10 10.23 16.20
N ASN A 225 8.28 9.61 16.03
CA ASN A 225 9.14 9.20 17.14
C ASN A 225 9.55 10.42 18.01
N ASN A 226 9.98 11.50 17.37
CA ASN A 226 10.42 12.71 18.07
C ASN A 226 9.29 13.34 18.90
N GLU A 227 8.07 13.24 18.43
CA GLU A 227 6.88 13.72 19.12
C GLU A 227 6.26 12.68 20.07
N LYS A 228 6.88 11.50 20.19
CA LYS A 228 6.39 10.39 21.02
C LYS A 228 4.96 9.97 20.65
N LYS A 229 4.66 10.01 19.35
CA LYS A 229 3.42 9.49 18.81
C LYS A 229 3.49 7.98 18.66
N ASP A 230 2.35 7.32 18.84
CA ASP A 230 2.26 5.88 18.63
C ASP A 230 2.30 5.53 17.14
N ILE A 231 3.09 4.50 16.82
CA ILE A 231 3.23 3.96 15.46
C ILE A 231 2.87 2.47 15.49
N VAL A 232 1.98 2.06 14.61
CA VAL A 232 1.56 0.66 14.46
C VAL A 232 2.28 0.01 13.29
N ILE A 233 2.89 -1.14 13.52
CA ILE A 233 3.40 -2.02 12.47
C ILE A 233 2.50 -3.24 12.36
N VAL A 234 2.03 -3.52 11.15
CA VAL A 234 1.31 -4.75 10.84
C VAL A 234 2.18 -5.58 9.92
N GLN A 235 2.68 -6.70 10.44
CA GLN A 235 3.47 -7.64 9.64
C GLN A 235 2.54 -8.52 8.81
N VAL A 236 2.84 -8.64 7.52
CA VAL A 236 2.09 -9.43 6.55
C VAL A 236 3.03 -10.36 5.77
N ASP A 237 2.45 -11.27 4.97
CA ASP A 237 3.22 -12.18 4.15
C ASP A 237 4.03 -11.45 3.06
N GLU A 238 5.19 -12.00 2.69
CA GLU A 238 6.08 -11.45 1.66
C GLU A 238 5.35 -11.22 0.34
N ASP A 239 4.51 -12.16 -0.07
CA ASP A 239 3.80 -12.09 -1.34
C ASP A 239 2.80 -10.92 -1.36
N SER A 240 2.14 -10.62 -0.24
CA SER A 240 1.13 -9.54 -0.15
C SER A 240 1.68 -8.15 -0.48
N ILE A 241 2.96 -7.90 -0.24
CA ILE A 241 3.57 -6.57 -0.42
C ILE A 241 4.57 -6.50 -1.57
N ARG A 242 4.60 -7.52 -2.41
CA ARG A 242 5.54 -7.60 -3.54
C ARG A 242 5.23 -6.55 -4.58
N GLY A 243 6.01 -5.46 -4.58
CA GLY A 243 5.92 -4.38 -5.57
C GLY A 243 6.62 -4.73 -6.88
N ILE A 244 6.06 -4.31 -8.01
CA ILE A 244 6.62 -4.55 -9.33
C ILE A 244 7.44 -3.36 -9.79
N ASN A 245 8.76 -3.52 -9.92
CA ASN A 245 9.68 -2.48 -10.36
C ASN A 245 10.50 -2.87 -11.60
N SER A 246 10.41 -4.11 -12.04
CA SER A 246 11.11 -4.63 -13.22
C SER A 246 10.25 -5.67 -13.95
N MET A 247 10.57 -5.95 -15.21
CA MET A 247 9.89 -7.01 -15.97
C MET A 247 10.09 -8.40 -15.36
N GLY A 248 11.23 -8.66 -14.69
CA GLY A 248 11.44 -9.89 -13.96
C GLY A 248 10.47 -10.05 -12.79
N GLN A 249 10.32 -9.00 -11.97
CA GLN A 249 9.34 -8.99 -10.87
C GLN A 249 7.89 -9.10 -11.37
N LEU A 250 7.59 -8.52 -12.55
CA LEU A 250 6.27 -8.65 -13.17
C LEU A 250 5.96 -10.12 -13.48
N ASN A 251 6.90 -10.85 -14.11
CA ASN A 251 6.74 -12.28 -14.39
C ASN A 251 6.57 -13.11 -13.10
N GLU A 252 7.39 -12.84 -12.07
CA GLU A 252 7.30 -13.55 -10.79
C GLU A 252 5.92 -13.38 -10.14
N VAL A 253 5.38 -12.16 -10.16
CA VAL A 253 4.05 -11.87 -9.61
C VAL A 253 2.95 -12.49 -10.47
N GLU A 254 3.08 -12.48 -11.80
CA GLU A 254 2.13 -13.13 -12.70
C GLU A 254 2.05 -14.64 -12.46
N ASP A 255 3.20 -15.30 -12.30
CA ASP A 255 3.27 -16.72 -11.93
C ASP A 255 2.64 -17.00 -10.56
N ALA A 256 2.86 -16.12 -9.57
CA ALA A 256 2.28 -16.25 -8.24
C ALA A 256 0.75 -16.11 -8.28
N LEU A 257 0.22 -15.09 -8.97
CA LEU A 257 -1.21 -14.90 -9.14
C LEU A 257 -1.88 -16.06 -9.88
N LEU A 258 -1.22 -16.59 -10.92
CA LEU A 258 -1.70 -17.77 -11.64
C LEU A 258 -1.82 -18.97 -10.71
N LYS A 259 -0.78 -19.24 -9.91
CA LYS A 259 -0.79 -20.34 -8.92
C LYS A 259 -1.89 -20.16 -7.88
N GLN A 260 -2.09 -18.95 -7.36
CA GLN A 260 -3.19 -18.68 -6.41
C GLN A 260 -4.55 -18.95 -7.05
N THR A 261 -4.75 -18.50 -8.30
CA THR A 261 -6.00 -18.72 -9.03
C THR A 261 -6.25 -20.21 -9.28
N ILE A 262 -5.23 -20.97 -9.70
CA ILE A 262 -5.32 -22.42 -9.90
C ILE A 262 -5.67 -23.11 -8.57
N GLN A 263 -4.98 -22.73 -7.48
CA GLN A 263 -5.24 -23.32 -6.16
C GLN A 263 -6.68 -23.06 -5.70
N GLN A 264 -7.18 -21.83 -5.86
CA GLN A 264 -8.56 -21.49 -5.54
C GLN A 264 -9.55 -22.39 -6.29
N PHE A 265 -9.39 -22.57 -7.60
CA PHE A 265 -10.24 -23.46 -8.36
C PHE A 265 -10.11 -24.93 -7.94
N MET A 266 -8.91 -25.39 -7.58
CA MET A 266 -8.70 -26.74 -7.06
C MET A 266 -9.43 -26.94 -5.72
N ASP A 267 -9.42 -25.93 -4.84
CA ASP A 267 -10.16 -25.95 -3.55
C ASP A 267 -11.68 -25.99 -3.78
N GLU A 268 -12.16 -25.41 -4.88
CA GLU A 268 -13.55 -25.47 -5.35
C GLU A 268 -13.88 -26.80 -6.09
N GLY A 269 -12.90 -27.73 -6.22
CA GLY A 269 -13.11 -29.05 -6.80
C GLY A 269 -12.81 -29.14 -8.30
N VAL A 270 -12.19 -28.13 -8.91
CA VAL A 270 -11.74 -28.19 -10.30
C VAL A 270 -10.42 -28.98 -10.39
N TYR A 271 -10.35 -29.93 -11.30
CA TYR A 271 -9.11 -30.67 -11.58
C TYR A 271 -8.32 -30.03 -12.71
N PHE A 272 -7.04 -29.73 -12.46
CA PHE A 272 -6.08 -29.32 -13.48
C PHE A 272 -5.15 -30.48 -13.80
N GLN A 273 -4.97 -30.78 -15.09
CA GLN A 273 -4.08 -31.86 -15.53
C GLN A 273 -2.60 -31.46 -15.39
N ASP A 274 -2.31 -30.16 -15.52
CA ASP A 274 -0.96 -29.59 -15.46
C ASP A 274 -1.07 -28.18 -14.82
N PRO A 275 -1.09 -28.12 -13.46
CA PRO A 275 -1.33 -26.89 -12.71
C PRO A 275 -0.10 -25.97 -12.63
#